data_9ac573b93069fbfc8e220a20199fff15
#
_entry.id   9ac573b93069fbfc8e220a20199fff15
#
_cell.length_a   1.000
_cell.length_b   1.000
_cell.length_c   1.000
_cell.angle_alpha   90.00
_cell.angle_beta   90.00
_cell.angle_gamma   90.00
#
_symmetry.space_group_name_H-M   'P 1'
#
loop_
_entity.id
_entity.type
_entity.pdbx_description
1 polymer ?
#
loop_
_entity_poly.entity_id
_entity_poly.type
_entity_poly.pdbx_seq_one_letter_code
_entity_poly.pdbx_strand_id
1 'polypeptide(L)'
;MKNILILLALTGGLYAQDGAAREAMNKKMEQEKEQREAWVVGALTEHLDLNTGQAQKFFPLQNKFHNKAGAAKKVHQEKLRELRLAAKDDRSKFDVDAAIDSKMRMKGTLVRLESKFLKDTEGILTEQQRAKLLFFEERMKANIAKEMKGAKDFDRGKRESKRFFDRNRRK
;
A
#
# COMPACT_ATOMS: atom_id res chain seq x y z
N MET A 1 9.06 -14.97 51.87
CA MET A 1 8.09 -15.28 50.80
C MET A 1 7.21 -14.10 50.32
N LYS A 2 7.52 -12.82 50.68
CA LYS A 2 6.73 -11.64 50.26
C LYS A 2 7.27 -10.94 49.01
N ASN A 3 8.49 -11.25 48.55
CA ASN A 3 9.16 -10.52 47.44
C ASN A 3 8.98 -11.13 46.05
N ILE A 4 8.40 -12.34 45.92
CA ILE A 4 8.20 -13.01 44.62
C ILE A 4 6.93 -12.51 43.94
N LEU A 5 5.91 -12.06 44.69
CA LEU A 5 4.64 -11.57 44.14
C LEU A 5 4.75 -10.18 43.47
N ILE A 6 5.73 -9.36 43.84
CA ILE A 6 5.94 -8.01 43.27
C ILE A 6 6.61 -8.11 41.87
N LEU A 7 7.46 -9.12 41.65
CA LEU A 7 8.14 -9.30 40.35
C LEU A 7 7.20 -9.77 39.23
N LEU A 8 6.15 -10.53 39.55
CA LEU A 8 5.16 -11.00 38.57
C LEU A 8 4.20 -9.88 38.13
N ALA A 9 3.94 -8.88 38.94
CA ALA A 9 3.10 -7.75 38.58
C ALA A 9 3.77 -6.79 37.58
N LEU A 10 5.11 -6.66 37.63
CA LEU A 10 5.87 -5.79 36.72
C LEU A 10 6.03 -6.39 35.32
N THR A 11 6.08 -7.70 35.19
CA THR A 11 6.18 -8.36 33.89
C THR A 11 4.85 -8.38 33.12
N GLY A 12 3.71 -8.47 33.82
CA GLY A 12 2.38 -8.42 33.22
C GLY A 12 2.06 -7.06 32.57
N GLY A 13 2.55 -5.96 33.13
CA GLY A 13 2.33 -4.61 32.60
C GLY A 13 3.04 -4.33 31.27
N LEU A 14 4.21 -4.90 31.06
CA LEU A 14 4.98 -4.73 29.82
C LEU A 14 4.34 -5.46 28.62
N TYR A 15 3.77 -6.64 28.84
CA TYR A 15 3.08 -7.37 27.77
C TYR A 15 1.73 -6.77 27.40
N ALA A 16 1.01 -6.18 28.34
CA ALA A 16 -0.26 -5.49 28.09
C ALA A 16 -0.05 -4.20 27.28
N GLN A 17 1.05 -3.48 27.51
CA GLN A 17 1.37 -2.24 26.81
C GLN A 17 1.73 -2.49 25.33
N ASP A 18 2.41 -3.61 25.03
CA ASP A 18 2.76 -4.00 23.65
C ASP A 18 1.51 -4.45 22.86
N GLY A 19 0.56 -5.09 23.51
CA GLY A 19 -0.74 -5.49 22.91
C GLY A 19 -1.60 -4.27 22.55
N ALA A 20 -1.75 -3.31 23.45
CA ALA A 20 -2.52 -2.08 23.22
C ALA A 20 -1.92 -1.21 22.09
N ALA A 21 -0.59 -1.10 22.05
CA ALA A 21 0.11 -0.38 20.98
C ALA A 21 -0.10 -1.02 19.60
N ARG A 22 -0.07 -2.36 19.53
CA ARG A 22 -0.37 -3.12 18.30
C ARG A 22 -1.81 -2.96 17.85
N GLU A 23 -2.75 -3.01 18.77
CA GLU A 23 -4.18 -2.83 18.48
C GLU A 23 -4.48 -1.41 17.98
N ALA A 24 -3.91 -0.39 18.63
CA ALA A 24 -4.00 1.00 18.20
C ALA A 24 -3.40 1.20 16.79
N MET A 25 -2.26 0.56 16.50
CA MET A 25 -1.62 0.61 15.18
C MET A 25 -2.48 -0.09 14.11
N ASN A 26 -3.05 -1.25 14.42
CA ASN A 26 -3.94 -1.96 13.51
C ASN A 26 -5.20 -1.15 13.20
N LYS A 27 -5.82 -0.54 14.23
CA LYS A 27 -6.99 0.33 14.06
C LYS A 27 -6.67 1.55 13.19
N LYS A 28 -5.51 2.16 13.39
CA LYS A 28 -5.05 3.28 12.56
C LYS A 28 -4.85 2.86 11.11
N MET A 29 -4.22 1.70 10.87
CA MET A 29 -4.02 1.16 9.51
C MET A 29 -5.35 0.86 8.82
N GLU A 30 -6.34 0.33 9.54
CA GLU A 30 -7.68 0.07 9.01
C GLU A 30 -8.39 1.39 8.63
N GLN A 31 -8.35 2.41 9.49
CA GLN A 31 -8.89 3.73 9.19
C GLN A 31 -8.23 4.38 7.99
N GLU A 32 -6.90 4.33 7.88
CA GLU A 32 -6.17 4.84 6.72
C GLU A 32 -6.52 4.08 5.43
N LYS A 33 -6.82 2.80 5.54
CA LYS A 33 -7.27 1.97 4.41
C LYS A 33 -8.67 2.38 3.97
N GLU A 34 -9.62 2.51 4.89
CA GLU A 34 -11.00 2.95 4.61
C GLU A 34 -11.03 4.34 3.97
N GLN A 35 -10.26 5.29 4.50
CA GLN A 35 -10.15 6.64 3.94
C GLN A 35 -9.59 6.61 2.50
N ARG A 36 -8.59 5.78 2.26
CA ARG A 36 -8.01 5.60 0.92
C ARG A 36 -9.00 4.98 -0.06
N GLU A 37 -9.75 3.97 0.39
CA GLU A 37 -10.78 3.33 -0.43
C GLU A 37 -11.90 4.33 -0.77
N ALA A 38 -12.39 5.09 0.20
CA ALA A 38 -13.40 6.13 -0.01
C ALA A 38 -12.91 7.21 -0.98
N TRP A 39 -11.65 7.65 -0.85
CA TRP A 39 -11.05 8.61 -1.76
C TRP A 39 -10.95 8.06 -3.20
N VAL A 40 -10.53 6.80 -3.37
CA VAL A 40 -10.46 6.16 -4.70
C VAL A 40 -11.83 6.05 -5.34
N VAL A 41 -12.86 5.70 -4.56
CA VAL A 41 -14.25 5.64 -5.03
C VAL A 41 -14.71 7.03 -5.53
N GLY A 42 -14.49 8.08 -4.74
CA GLY A 42 -14.80 9.45 -5.13
C GLY A 42 -14.07 9.88 -6.41
N ALA A 43 -12.74 9.69 -6.44
CA ALA A 43 -11.93 10.05 -7.60
C ALA A 43 -12.31 9.31 -8.88
N LEU A 44 -12.65 8.01 -8.80
CA LEU A 44 -13.11 7.24 -9.95
C LEU A 44 -14.51 7.66 -10.40
N THR A 45 -15.41 7.92 -9.47
CA THR A 45 -16.77 8.40 -9.78
C THR A 45 -16.71 9.70 -10.57
N GLU A 46 -15.93 10.65 -10.09
CA GLU A 46 -15.74 11.95 -10.74
C GLU A 46 -15.00 11.82 -12.08
N HIS A 47 -13.89 11.09 -12.11
CA HIS A 47 -13.08 10.97 -13.33
C HIS A 47 -13.80 10.28 -14.48
N LEU A 48 -14.58 9.24 -14.17
CA LEU A 48 -15.34 8.48 -15.16
C LEU A 48 -16.74 9.05 -15.40
N ASP A 49 -17.18 10.03 -14.62
CA ASP A 49 -18.55 10.57 -14.65
C ASP A 49 -19.60 9.44 -14.53
N LEU A 50 -19.46 8.64 -13.47
CA LEU A 50 -20.32 7.49 -13.25
C LEU A 50 -21.69 7.92 -12.73
N ASN A 51 -22.76 7.48 -13.39
CA ASN A 51 -24.07 7.55 -12.78
C ASN A 51 -24.24 6.45 -11.70
N THR A 52 -25.28 6.58 -10.87
CA THR A 52 -25.55 5.65 -9.75
C THR A 52 -25.66 4.20 -10.19
N GLY A 53 -26.33 3.92 -11.31
CA GLY A 53 -26.50 2.56 -11.84
C GLY A 53 -25.20 1.95 -12.33
N GLN A 54 -24.32 2.76 -12.93
CA GLN A 54 -22.98 2.35 -13.32
C GLN A 54 -22.10 2.09 -12.10
N ALA A 55 -22.11 3.00 -11.12
CA ALA A 55 -21.33 2.88 -9.89
C ALA A 55 -21.67 1.57 -9.12
N GLN A 56 -22.96 1.26 -8.98
CA GLN A 56 -23.41 0.02 -8.31
C GLN A 56 -22.88 -1.26 -8.97
N LYS A 57 -22.67 -1.27 -10.28
CA LYS A 57 -22.13 -2.42 -11.01
C LYS A 57 -20.61 -2.41 -11.12
N PHE A 58 -20.02 -1.24 -11.24
CA PHE A 58 -18.60 -1.05 -11.44
C PHE A 58 -17.77 -1.34 -10.19
N PHE A 59 -18.13 -0.78 -9.03
CA PHE A 59 -17.32 -0.91 -7.81
C PHE A 59 -17.18 -2.35 -7.29
N PRO A 60 -18.17 -3.24 -7.36
CA PRO A 60 -17.97 -4.66 -7.04
C PRO A 60 -16.91 -5.34 -7.93
N LEU A 61 -16.87 -5.01 -9.23
CA LEU A 61 -15.84 -5.53 -10.14
C LEU A 61 -14.45 -4.98 -9.80
N GLN A 62 -14.36 -3.69 -9.53
CA GLN A 62 -13.13 -3.04 -9.10
C GLN A 62 -12.58 -3.66 -7.81
N ASN A 63 -13.42 -3.84 -6.80
CA ASN A 63 -13.04 -4.48 -5.54
C ASN A 63 -12.56 -5.92 -5.76
N LYS A 64 -13.24 -6.69 -6.61
CA LYS A 64 -12.82 -8.05 -6.98
C LYS A 64 -11.45 -8.06 -7.66
N PHE A 65 -11.20 -7.10 -8.55
CA PHE A 65 -9.89 -6.93 -9.20
C PHE A 65 -8.81 -6.59 -8.16
N HIS A 66 -9.02 -5.58 -7.32
CA HIS A 66 -8.06 -5.16 -6.29
C HIS A 66 -7.73 -6.28 -5.29
N ASN A 67 -8.72 -7.03 -4.84
CA ASN A 67 -8.51 -8.16 -3.94
C ASN A 67 -7.64 -9.25 -4.58
N LYS A 68 -7.90 -9.61 -5.83
CA LYS A 68 -7.08 -10.59 -6.57
C LYS A 68 -5.67 -10.08 -6.85
N ALA A 69 -5.54 -8.80 -7.23
CA ALA A 69 -4.24 -8.18 -7.45
C ALA A 69 -3.43 -8.10 -6.15
N GLY A 70 -4.08 -7.77 -5.03
CA GLY A 70 -3.49 -7.79 -3.69
C GLY A 70 -2.99 -9.18 -3.30
N ALA A 71 -3.81 -10.22 -3.52
CA ALA A 71 -3.41 -11.61 -3.26
C ALA A 71 -2.17 -12.02 -4.08
N ALA A 72 -2.13 -11.69 -5.38
CA ALA A 72 -0.97 -11.99 -6.21
C ALA A 72 0.32 -11.29 -5.74
N LYS A 73 0.20 -10.01 -5.29
CA LYS A 73 1.32 -9.27 -4.71
C LYS A 73 1.78 -9.89 -3.39
N LYS A 74 0.83 -10.34 -2.54
CA LYS A 74 1.12 -10.97 -1.26
C LYS A 74 1.92 -12.27 -1.44
N VAL A 75 1.50 -13.15 -2.36
CA VAL A 75 2.23 -14.38 -2.69
C VAL A 75 3.69 -14.08 -3.10
N HIS A 76 3.90 -13.06 -3.93
CA HIS A 76 5.26 -12.65 -4.30
C HIS A 76 6.07 -12.14 -3.09
N GLN A 77 5.46 -11.32 -2.23
CA GLN A 77 6.11 -10.81 -1.02
C GLN A 77 6.50 -11.94 -0.05
N GLU A 78 5.62 -12.92 0.13
CA GLU A 78 5.89 -14.11 0.95
C GLU A 78 7.07 -14.90 0.38
N LYS A 79 7.10 -15.12 -0.95
CA LYS A 79 8.24 -15.79 -1.60
C LYS A 79 9.56 -15.03 -1.40
N LEU A 80 9.55 -13.71 -1.55
CA LEU A 80 10.76 -12.91 -1.28
C LEU A 80 11.17 -12.96 0.19
N ARG A 81 10.22 -13.05 1.12
CA ARG A 81 10.51 -13.22 2.54
C ARG A 81 11.17 -14.56 2.83
N GLU A 82 10.64 -15.66 2.27
CA GLU A 82 11.24 -16.99 2.38
C GLU A 82 12.69 -17.00 1.87
N LEU A 83 12.93 -16.45 0.67
CA LEU A 83 14.27 -16.39 0.07
C LEU A 83 15.26 -15.57 0.92
N ARG A 84 14.79 -14.44 1.52
CA ARG A 84 15.64 -13.65 2.43
C ARG A 84 15.93 -14.37 3.74
N LEU A 85 14.98 -15.12 4.28
CA LEU A 85 15.20 -15.92 5.49
C LEU A 85 16.19 -17.06 5.24
N ALA A 86 16.08 -17.72 4.08
CA ALA A 86 17.02 -18.78 3.68
C ALA A 86 18.45 -18.26 3.50
N ALA A 87 18.62 -17.00 3.08
CA ALA A 87 19.91 -16.35 2.89
C ALA A 87 20.34 -15.45 4.06
N LYS A 88 19.71 -15.60 5.26
CA LYS A 88 19.93 -14.70 6.40
C LYS A 88 21.38 -14.70 6.85
N ASP A 89 21.97 -15.88 6.96
CA ASP A 89 23.33 -16.06 7.47
C ASP A 89 24.42 -15.94 6.38
N ASP A 90 24.03 -16.14 5.13
CA ASP A 90 24.91 -16.03 3.97
C ASP A 90 24.14 -15.47 2.76
N ARG A 91 24.39 -14.20 2.43
CA ARG A 91 23.74 -13.52 1.33
C ARG A 91 24.03 -14.11 -0.05
N SER A 92 25.13 -14.85 -0.21
CA SER A 92 25.47 -15.54 -1.46
C SER A 92 24.48 -16.66 -1.80
N LYS A 93 23.75 -17.17 -0.80
CA LYS A 93 22.70 -18.18 -0.95
C LYS A 93 21.34 -17.63 -1.34
N PHE A 94 21.23 -16.32 -1.57
CA PHE A 94 19.98 -15.75 -2.05
C PHE A 94 19.72 -16.18 -3.50
N ASP A 95 18.64 -16.92 -3.69
CA ASP A 95 18.23 -17.42 -5.00
C ASP A 95 17.58 -16.28 -5.82
N VAL A 96 18.42 -15.66 -6.65
CA VAL A 96 18.05 -14.53 -7.51
C VAL A 96 17.08 -14.99 -8.60
N ASP A 97 17.28 -16.17 -9.17
CA ASP A 97 16.45 -16.69 -10.26
C ASP A 97 15.04 -16.99 -9.77
N ALA A 98 14.90 -17.64 -8.61
CA ALA A 98 13.59 -17.84 -7.98
C ALA A 98 12.88 -16.51 -7.64
N ALA A 99 13.62 -15.47 -7.26
CA ALA A 99 13.06 -14.13 -7.01
C ALA A 99 12.57 -13.49 -8.31
N ILE A 100 13.35 -13.60 -9.40
CA ILE A 100 12.97 -13.10 -10.74
C ILE A 100 11.72 -13.83 -11.23
N ASP A 101 11.69 -15.14 -11.17
CA ASP A 101 10.56 -15.97 -11.58
C ASP A 101 9.28 -15.62 -10.82
N SER A 102 9.39 -15.45 -9.50
CA SER A 102 8.26 -15.01 -8.68
C SER A 102 7.73 -13.65 -9.11
N LYS A 103 8.64 -12.70 -9.40
CA LYS A 103 8.29 -11.36 -9.91
C LYS A 103 7.60 -11.41 -11.27
N MET A 104 8.11 -12.24 -12.19
CA MET A 104 7.52 -12.38 -13.53
C MET A 104 6.15 -13.04 -13.49
N ARG A 105 5.95 -14.07 -12.66
CA ARG A 105 4.63 -14.68 -12.41
C ARG A 105 3.63 -13.70 -11.84
N MET A 106 4.03 -12.89 -10.85
CA MET A 106 3.19 -11.84 -10.30
C MET A 106 2.78 -10.84 -11.37
N LYS A 107 3.74 -10.30 -12.14
CA LYS A 107 3.46 -9.34 -13.22
C LYS A 107 2.50 -9.92 -14.27
N GLY A 108 2.74 -11.13 -14.73
CA GLY A 108 1.86 -11.80 -15.69
C GLY A 108 0.44 -12.02 -15.15
N THR A 109 0.31 -12.31 -13.86
CA THR A 109 -0.99 -12.41 -13.20
C THR A 109 -1.69 -11.06 -13.13
N LEU A 110 -0.99 -9.98 -12.77
CA LEU A 110 -1.56 -8.63 -12.71
C LEU A 110 -2.06 -8.17 -14.09
N VAL A 111 -1.29 -8.37 -15.14
CA VAL A 111 -1.69 -8.02 -16.53
C VAL A 111 -2.95 -8.77 -16.94
N ARG A 112 -3.05 -10.08 -16.63
CA ARG A 112 -4.25 -10.87 -16.95
C ARG A 112 -5.47 -10.39 -16.16
N LEU A 113 -5.30 -10.07 -14.89
CA LEU A 113 -6.38 -9.56 -14.04
C LEU A 113 -6.87 -8.19 -14.53
N GLU A 114 -5.96 -7.30 -14.90
CA GLU A 114 -6.27 -5.98 -15.44
C GLU A 114 -7.01 -6.09 -16.78
N SER A 115 -6.48 -6.88 -17.71
CA SER A 115 -7.14 -7.14 -18.99
C SER A 115 -8.56 -7.71 -18.82
N LYS A 116 -8.73 -8.66 -17.86
CA LYS A 116 -10.04 -9.21 -17.56
C LYS A 116 -10.97 -8.14 -16.97
N PHE A 117 -10.49 -7.35 -16.02
CA PHE A 117 -11.26 -6.28 -15.39
C PHE A 117 -11.76 -5.27 -16.44
N LEU A 118 -10.87 -4.80 -17.32
CA LEU A 118 -11.23 -3.87 -18.40
C LEU A 118 -12.28 -4.47 -19.35
N LYS A 119 -12.20 -5.76 -19.65
CA LYS A 119 -13.23 -6.45 -20.46
C LYS A 119 -14.54 -6.59 -19.69
N ASP A 120 -14.50 -6.96 -18.43
CA ASP A 120 -15.69 -7.13 -17.58
C ASP A 120 -16.46 -5.80 -17.36
N THR A 121 -15.84 -4.63 -17.65
CA THR A 121 -16.53 -3.32 -17.63
C THR A 121 -17.35 -3.05 -18.88
N GLU A 122 -17.27 -3.88 -19.91
CA GLU A 122 -18.11 -3.81 -21.11
C GLU A 122 -19.60 -3.98 -20.72
N GLY A 123 -20.47 -3.15 -21.30
CA GLY A 123 -21.89 -3.12 -20.93
C GLY A 123 -22.22 -2.40 -19.61
N ILE A 124 -21.21 -1.97 -18.84
CA ILE A 124 -21.38 -1.10 -17.66
C ILE A 124 -20.93 0.33 -17.98
N LEU A 125 -19.75 0.45 -18.58
CA LEU A 125 -19.14 1.72 -18.96
C LEU A 125 -19.28 1.98 -20.46
N THR A 126 -19.43 3.24 -20.85
CA THR A 126 -19.31 3.65 -22.25
C THR A 126 -17.85 3.48 -22.75
N GLU A 127 -17.65 3.47 -24.06
CA GLU A 127 -16.28 3.39 -24.62
C GLU A 127 -15.40 4.55 -24.15
N GLN A 128 -15.95 5.77 -24.06
CA GLN A 128 -15.21 6.93 -23.53
C GLN A 128 -14.80 6.75 -22.06
N GLN A 129 -15.69 6.21 -21.23
CA GLN A 129 -15.39 5.91 -19.83
C GLN A 129 -14.33 4.80 -19.69
N ARG A 130 -14.42 3.78 -20.56
CA ARG A 130 -13.39 2.69 -20.60
C ARG A 130 -12.03 3.22 -21.04
N ALA A 131 -11.99 4.14 -22.01
CA ALA A 131 -10.76 4.80 -22.41
C ALA A 131 -10.17 5.65 -21.25
N LYS A 132 -11.01 6.42 -20.53
CA LYS A 132 -10.57 7.16 -19.35
C LYS A 132 -10.03 6.23 -18.25
N LEU A 133 -10.68 5.08 -18.03
CA LEU A 133 -10.27 4.08 -17.03
C LEU A 133 -8.90 3.50 -17.37
N LEU A 134 -8.62 3.21 -18.63
CA LEU A 134 -7.35 2.65 -19.10
C LEU A 134 -6.14 3.52 -18.70
N PHE A 135 -6.30 4.84 -18.75
CA PHE A 135 -5.24 5.79 -18.41
C PHE A 135 -5.30 6.30 -16.96
N PHE A 136 -6.33 5.90 -16.21
CA PHE A 136 -6.52 6.39 -14.83
C PHE A 136 -5.37 5.98 -13.91
N GLU A 137 -4.94 4.72 -13.97
CA GLU A 137 -3.85 4.22 -13.11
C GLU A 137 -2.52 4.93 -13.39
N GLU A 138 -2.21 5.21 -14.66
CA GLU A 138 -0.99 5.91 -15.04
C GLU A 138 -1.01 7.36 -14.54
N ARG A 139 -2.13 8.06 -14.71
CA ARG A 139 -2.33 9.41 -14.19
C ARG A 139 -2.25 9.45 -12.67
N MET A 140 -2.86 8.50 -12.00
CA MET A 140 -2.84 8.41 -10.54
C MET A 140 -1.43 8.17 -10.01
N LYS A 141 -0.68 7.23 -10.61
CA LYS A 141 0.74 6.99 -10.28
C LYS A 141 1.59 8.26 -10.49
N ALA A 142 1.36 8.98 -11.59
CA ALA A 142 2.06 10.24 -11.88
C ALA A 142 1.74 11.33 -10.87
N ASN A 143 0.48 11.48 -10.45
CA ASN A 143 0.05 12.46 -9.46
C ASN A 143 0.62 12.14 -8.06
N ILE A 144 0.54 10.90 -7.62
CA ILE A 144 1.15 10.45 -6.35
C ILE A 144 2.65 10.69 -6.36
N ALA A 145 3.34 10.40 -7.48
CA ALA A 145 4.77 10.65 -7.61
C ALA A 145 5.12 12.14 -7.52
N LYS A 146 4.27 13.04 -8.07
CA LYS A 146 4.43 14.50 -7.96
C LYS A 146 4.23 14.97 -6.52
N GLU A 147 3.19 14.51 -5.84
CA GLU A 147 2.92 14.86 -4.43
C GLU A 147 4.03 14.39 -3.51
N MET A 148 4.51 13.15 -3.70
CA MET A 148 5.64 12.62 -2.92
C MET A 148 6.95 13.39 -3.18
N LYS A 149 7.17 13.88 -4.41
CA LYS A 149 8.30 14.73 -4.74
C LYS A 149 8.19 16.09 -4.05
N GLY A 150 7.03 16.74 -4.14
CA GLY A 150 6.76 18.01 -3.47
C GLY A 150 6.92 17.92 -1.94
N ALA A 151 6.43 16.84 -1.31
CA ALA A 151 6.60 16.61 0.13
C ALA A 151 8.07 16.42 0.53
N LYS A 152 8.87 15.69 -0.27
CA LYS A 152 10.32 15.53 -0.05
C LYS A 152 11.08 16.83 -0.20
N ASP A 153 10.75 17.63 -1.21
CA ASP A 153 11.39 18.93 -1.45
C ASP A 153 11.06 19.92 -0.34
N PHE A 154 9.83 19.89 0.19
CA PHE A 154 9.42 20.68 1.36
C PHE A 154 10.19 20.30 2.63
N ASP A 155 10.35 19.01 2.92
CA ASP A 155 11.10 18.53 4.09
C ASP A 155 12.60 18.85 3.97
N ARG A 156 13.15 18.76 2.75
CA ARG A 156 14.54 19.17 2.46
C ARG A 156 14.75 20.65 2.69
N GLY A 157 13.85 21.51 2.19
CA GLY A 157 13.89 22.95 2.42
C GLY A 157 13.82 23.33 3.89
N LYS A 158 12.99 22.63 4.67
CA LYS A 158 12.86 22.81 6.13
C LYS A 158 14.16 22.44 6.88
N ARG A 159 14.83 21.36 6.46
CA ARG A 159 16.13 20.93 7.04
C ARG A 159 17.27 21.90 6.69
N GLU A 160 17.30 22.41 5.48
CA GLU A 160 18.30 23.40 5.04
C GLU A 160 18.11 24.74 5.76
N SER A 161 16.87 25.22 5.89
CA SER A 161 16.56 26.44 6.69
C SER A 161 17.01 26.30 8.14
N LYS A 162 16.71 25.15 8.78
CA LYS A 162 17.13 24.89 10.16
C LYS A 162 18.66 24.91 10.32
N ARG A 163 19.39 24.27 9.38
CA ARG A 163 20.86 24.28 9.37
C ARG A 163 21.45 25.69 9.19
N PHE A 164 20.81 26.53 8.39
CA PHE A 164 21.22 27.92 8.21
C PHE A 164 21.02 28.74 9.49
N PHE A 165 19.89 28.63 10.16
CA PHE A 165 19.63 29.31 11.43
C PHE A 165 20.56 28.84 12.56
N ASP A 166 20.84 27.54 12.68
CA ASP A 166 21.74 26.99 13.69
C ASP A 166 23.20 27.44 13.47
N ARG A 167 23.62 27.64 12.22
CA ARG A 167 24.96 28.12 11.88
C ARG A 167 25.15 29.59 12.27
N ASN A 168 24.13 30.43 12.08
CA ASN A 168 24.19 31.87 12.42
C ASN A 168 24.02 32.13 13.92
N ARG A 169 23.53 31.19 14.70
CA ARG A 169 23.40 31.31 16.15
C ARG A 169 24.69 31.02 16.93
N ARG A 170 25.70 30.46 16.26
CA ARG A 170 27.00 30.08 16.85
C ARG A 170 28.12 31.10 16.55
N LYS A 171 27.81 32.22 15.93
CA LYS A 171 28.68 33.38 15.75
C LYS A 171 28.26 34.51 16.68
#